data_9e34192dc9b2a4fef7d53f5a8f58ba3b
#
_entry.id   9e34192dc9b2a4fef7d53f5a8f58ba3b
#
_cell.length_a   1.000
_cell.length_b   1.000
_cell.length_c   1.000
_cell.angle_alpha   90.00
_cell.angle_beta   90.00
_cell.angle_gamma   90.00
#
_symmetry.space_group_name_H-M   'P 1'
#
loop_
_entity.id
_entity.type
_entity.pdbx_description
1 polymer ?
#
loop_
_entity_poly.entity_id
_entity_poly.type
_entity_poly.pdbx_seq_one_letter_code
_entity_poly.pdbx_strand_id
1 'polypeptide(L)'
;YWWFRRFVRRFLFQTIHDVALMIDRERAGRQEPPSAAVVDSQSVKAPAPGGARGFDGGKKIVGRKRHIAVDTSGRLLMVNLTTADISDSAGAQAILDALRKRWPGIKHLFADGAYDRRQLLEKAEFLNFTIEIVRRVDEGFQILPRRWVVERTFGWFTRYRRLVRDYEARMDVSEAMIYAAMSSLLIRRIVH
;
A
#
# COMPACT_ATOMS: atom_id res chain seq x y z
N TYR A 1 -24.03 -5.16 -9.40
CA TYR A 1 -23.44 -3.96 -8.79
C TYR A 1 -23.80 -3.79 -7.32
N TRP A 2 -25.08 -3.97 -6.90
CA TRP A 2 -25.53 -3.82 -5.53
C TRP A 2 -24.81 -4.77 -4.54
N TRP A 3 -24.66 -6.07 -4.86
CA TRP A 3 -23.91 -7.03 -4.07
C TRP A 3 -22.44 -6.65 -3.90
N PHE A 4 -21.77 -6.23 -4.98
CA PHE A 4 -20.40 -5.76 -4.93
C PHE A 4 -20.24 -4.58 -3.95
N ARG A 5 -21.15 -3.58 -4.04
CA ARG A 5 -21.14 -2.42 -3.12
C ARG A 5 -21.36 -2.85 -1.66
N ARG A 6 -22.21 -3.82 -1.41
CA ARG A 6 -22.42 -4.37 -0.07
C ARG A 6 -21.15 -5.04 0.46
N PHE A 7 -20.42 -5.79 -0.38
CA PHE A 7 -19.16 -6.44 -0.01
C PHE A 7 -18.05 -5.41 0.26
N VAL A 8 -17.96 -4.35 -0.53
CA VAL A 8 -17.03 -3.23 -0.27
C VAL A 8 -17.30 -2.62 1.11
N ARG A 9 -18.55 -2.26 1.41
CA ARG A 9 -18.93 -1.65 2.71
C ARG A 9 -18.68 -2.56 3.91
N ARG A 10 -18.66 -3.87 3.73
CA ARG A 10 -18.38 -4.87 4.76
C ARG A 10 -16.93 -5.32 4.80
N PHE A 11 -16.07 -4.65 4.08
CA PHE A 11 -14.63 -4.97 4.00
C PHE A 11 -14.34 -6.43 3.61
N LEU A 12 -15.25 -7.09 2.87
CA LEU A 12 -15.11 -8.50 2.52
C LEU A 12 -13.81 -8.77 1.73
N PHE A 13 -13.49 -7.92 0.74
CA PHE A 13 -12.27 -8.09 -0.06
C PHE A 13 -11.00 -7.96 0.78
N GLN A 14 -11.04 -7.07 1.77
CA GLN A 14 -9.95 -6.88 2.72
C GLN A 14 -9.83 -8.10 3.65
N THR A 15 -10.94 -8.64 4.14
CA THR A 15 -10.95 -9.84 5.00
C THR A 15 -10.40 -11.07 4.25
N ILE A 16 -10.85 -11.29 3.00
CA ILE A 16 -10.33 -12.38 2.15
C ILE A 16 -8.83 -12.22 1.94
N HIS A 17 -8.38 -11.00 1.67
CA HIS A 17 -6.97 -10.70 1.49
C HIS A 17 -6.15 -11.03 2.74
N ASP A 18 -6.62 -10.65 3.93
CA ASP A 18 -5.88 -10.90 5.17
C ASP A 18 -5.75 -12.39 5.47
N VAL A 19 -6.83 -13.16 5.29
CA VAL A 19 -6.78 -14.62 5.46
C VAL A 19 -5.79 -15.23 4.47
N ALA A 20 -5.86 -14.86 3.19
CA ALA A 20 -4.91 -15.35 2.19
C ALA A 20 -3.47 -14.93 2.49
N LEU A 21 -3.27 -13.72 3.02
CA LEU A 21 -1.96 -13.24 3.43
C LEU A 21 -1.37 -14.07 4.56
N MET A 22 -2.16 -14.37 5.60
CA MET A 22 -1.70 -15.19 6.74
C MET A 22 -1.28 -16.59 6.27
N ILE A 23 -2.11 -17.25 5.46
CA ILE A 23 -1.80 -18.57 4.89
C ILE A 23 -0.54 -18.54 4.02
N ASP A 24 -0.38 -17.54 3.12
CA ASP A 24 0.81 -17.44 2.25
C ASP A 24 2.08 -17.13 3.06
N ARG A 25 1.98 -16.40 4.16
CA ARG A 25 3.10 -16.14 5.07
C ARG A 25 3.52 -17.41 5.82
N GLU A 26 2.55 -18.15 6.36
CA GLU A 26 2.81 -19.41 7.06
C GLU A 26 3.47 -20.44 6.13
N ARG A 27 2.95 -20.62 4.92
CA ARG A 27 3.57 -21.49 3.89
C ARG A 27 5.00 -21.08 3.53
N ALA A 28 5.30 -19.79 3.60
CA ALA A 28 6.67 -19.29 3.39
C ALA A 28 7.56 -19.40 4.64
N GLY A 29 7.14 -20.12 5.68
CA GLY A 29 7.88 -20.30 6.92
C GLY A 29 8.03 -19.01 7.74
N ARG A 30 7.08 -18.07 7.58
CA ARG A 30 7.08 -16.79 8.30
C ARG A 30 6.02 -16.80 9.38
N GLN A 31 6.27 -16.04 10.46
CA GLN A 31 5.22 -15.77 11.45
C GLN A 31 4.05 -15.06 10.80
N GLU A 32 2.82 -15.45 11.16
CA GLU A 32 1.60 -14.86 10.62
C GLU A 32 1.56 -13.34 10.75
N PRO A 33 1.72 -12.75 11.96
CA PRO A 33 1.78 -11.30 12.07
C PRO A 33 3.15 -10.78 11.60
N PRO A 34 3.19 -9.81 10.68
CA PRO A 34 4.44 -9.18 10.30
C PRO A 34 4.98 -8.32 11.44
N SER A 35 6.31 -8.29 11.60
CA SER A 35 7.02 -7.44 12.59
C SER A 35 7.57 -6.15 11.97
N ALA A 36 7.69 -6.09 10.65
CA ALA A 36 8.18 -4.94 9.91
C ALA A 36 7.41 -4.75 8.60
N ALA A 37 7.35 -3.50 8.14
CA ALA A 37 6.72 -3.15 6.86
C ALA A 37 7.57 -2.13 6.08
N VAL A 38 7.32 -2.05 4.77
CA VAL A 38 7.86 -1.03 3.87
C VAL A 38 6.70 -0.17 3.40
N VAL A 39 6.85 1.15 3.52
CA VAL A 39 5.83 2.13 3.13
C VAL A 39 6.29 2.90 1.90
N ASP A 40 5.40 3.05 0.93
CA ASP A 40 5.66 3.84 -0.27
C ASP A 40 4.35 4.27 -0.95
N SER A 41 4.44 5.11 -1.99
CA SER A 41 3.30 5.61 -2.73
C SER A 41 3.48 5.55 -4.25
N GLN A 42 2.36 5.36 -4.94
CA GLN A 42 2.29 5.40 -6.39
C GLN A 42 1.18 6.34 -6.86
N SER A 43 1.53 7.34 -7.68
CA SER A 43 0.54 8.16 -8.37
C SER A 43 0.07 7.45 -9.64
N VAL A 44 -1.26 7.39 -9.83
CA VAL A 44 -1.90 6.76 -10.98
C VAL A 44 -2.89 7.70 -11.63
N LYS A 45 -2.98 7.65 -12.97
CA LYS A 45 -3.98 8.42 -13.70
C LYS A 45 -5.38 7.95 -13.31
N ALA A 46 -6.26 8.90 -13.00
CA ALA A 46 -7.69 8.67 -12.81
C ALA A 46 -8.46 9.50 -13.83
N PRO A 47 -9.31 8.89 -14.66
CA PRO A 47 -10.08 9.63 -15.65
C PRO A 47 -11.12 10.54 -14.97
N ALA A 48 -11.44 11.65 -15.61
CA ALA A 48 -12.66 12.40 -15.36
C ALA A 48 -13.77 11.78 -16.23
N PRO A 49 -15.03 11.86 -15.85
CA PRO A 49 -15.61 12.46 -14.67
C PRO A 49 -15.98 11.42 -13.63
N GLY A 50 -16.13 11.81 -12.39
CA GLY A 50 -16.87 11.03 -11.39
C GLY A 50 -16.16 10.72 -10.08
N GLY A 51 -14.88 11.08 -9.88
CA GLY A 51 -14.21 10.85 -8.62
C GLY A 51 -13.22 11.95 -8.25
N ALA A 52 -12.97 12.13 -6.94
CA ALA A 52 -11.95 13.05 -6.47
C ALA A 52 -10.58 12.68 -7.05
N ARG A 53 -9.88 13.67 -7.60
CA ARG A 53 -8.53 13.56 -8.18
C ARG A 53 -7.77 14.84 -7.94
N GLY A 54 -6.43 14.76 -7.89
CA GLY A 54 -5.53 15.89 -7.73
C GLY A 54 -4.37 15.82 -8.72
N PHE A 55 -3.50 16.80 -8.69
CA PHE A 55 -2.32 16.88 -9.56
C PHE A 55 -1.05 16.64 -8.74
N ASP A 56 -0.31 15.59 -9.06
CA ASP A 56 1.03 15.34 -8.55
C ASP A 56 2.03 16.15 -9.39
N GLY A 57 2.52 17.27 -8.83
CA GLY A 57 3.44 18.16 -9.52
C GLY A 57 4.81 17.54 -9.79
N GLY A 58 5.28 16.61 -8.96
CA GLY A 58 6.56 15.91 -9.12
C GLY A 58 6.52 14.87 -10.24
N LYS A 59 5.44 14.09 -10.30
CA LYS A 59 5.25 13.03 -11.32
C LYS A 59 4.46 13.50 -12.55
N LYS A 60 3.93 14.73 -12.53
CA LYS A 60 3.09 15.32 -13.59
C LYS A 60 1.88 14.44 -13.94
N ILE A 61 1.22 13.90 -12.92
CA ILE A 61 0.07 13.01 -13.05
C ILE A 61 -1.16 13.66 -12.44
N VAL A 62 -2.25 13.73 -13.22
CA VAL A 62 -3.59 14.04 -12.71
C VAL A 62 -4.29 12.73 -12.35
N GLY A 63 -4.62 12.54 -11.07
CA GLY A 63 -5.24 11.29 -10.64
C GLY A 63 -5.30 11.11 -9.13
N ARG A 64 -4.99 9.89 -8.71
CA ARG A 64 -4.98 9.49 -7.31
C ARG A 64 -3.61 8.95 -6.90
N LYS A 65 -3.35 8.96 -5.62
CA LYS A 65 -2.15 8.37 -5.03
C LYS A 65 -2.55 7.16 -4.18
N ARG A 66 -1.87 6.05 -4.43
CA ARG A 66 -1.98 4.80 -3.66
C ARG A 66 -0.85 4.79 -2.65
N HIS A 67 -1.17 5.01 -1.39
CA HIS A 67 -0.23 4.81 -0.30
C HIS A 67 -0.36 3.37 0.14
N ILE A 68 0.74 2.62 0.18
CA ILE A 68 0.72 1.22 0.58
C ILE A 68 1.74 0.93 1.67
N ALA A 69 1.43 -0.09 2.47
CA ALA A 69 2.39 -0.78 3.31
C ALA A 69 2.45 -2.24 2.86
N VAL A 70 3.65 -2.77 2.73
CA VAL A 70 3.91 -4.17 2.40
C VAL A 70 4.80 -4.81 3.45
N ASP A 71 4.76 -6.13 3.60
CA ASP A 71 5.73 -6.83 4.43
C ASP A 71 7.11 -6.86 3.74
N THR A 72 8.13 -7.36 4.45
CA THR A 72 9.50 -7.47 3.93
C THR A 72 9.67 -8.44 2.75
N SER A 73 8.59 -9.10 2.33
CA SER A 73 8.52 -9.93 1.11
C SER A 73 7.60 -9.32 0.04
N GLY A 74 7.16 -8.07 0.23
CA GLY A 74 6.33 -7.34 -0.74
C GLY A 74 4.85 -7.74 -0.74
N ARG A 75 4.37 -8.50 0.25
CA ARG A 75 2.95 -8.79 0.40
C ARG A 75 2.21 -7.56 0.91
N LEU A 76 1.13 -7.18 0.26
CA LEU A 76 0.33 -6.02 0.67
C LEU A 76 -0.20 -6.23 2.09
N LEU A 77 -0.04 -5.24 2.95
CA LEU A 77 -0.62 -5.18 4.30
C LEU A 77 -1.78 -4.19 4.34
N MET A 78 -1.54 -3.01 3.80
CA MET A 78 -2.49 -1.90 3.82
C MET A 78 -2.42 -1.11 2.52
N VAL A 79 -3.55 -0.56 2.11
CA VAL A 79 -3.64 0.46 1.07
C VAL A 79 -4.59 1.56 1.52
N ASN A 80 -4.24 2.79 1.22
CA ASN A 80 -5.09 3.98 1.37
C ASN A 80 -4.97 4.84 0.12
N LEU A 81 -6.10 5.32 -0.39
CA LEU A 81 -6.12 6.19 -1.55
C LEU A 81 -6.37 7.63 -1.14
N THR A 82 -5.65 8.54 -1.80
CA THR A 82 -5.88 9.98 -1.73
C THR A 82 -5.94 10.57 -3.13
N THR A 83 -6.29 11.84 -3.25
CA THR A 83 -6.02 12.61 -4.46
C THR A 83 -4.51 12.78 -4.63
N ALA A 84 -4.01 12.87 -5.88
CA ALA A 84 -2.58 12.83 -6.17
C ALA A 84 -1.79 14.05 -5.68
N ASP A 85 -2.45 15.14 -5.33
CA ASP A 85 -1.88 16.36 -4.73
C ASP A 85 -1.44 16.18 -3.26
N ILE A 86 -1.99 15.17 -2.57
CA ILE A 86 -1.58 14.86 -1.19
C ILE A 86 -0.14 14.32 -1.18
N SER A 87 0.70 14.87 -0.30
CA SER A 87 2.09 14.44 -0.16
C SER A 87 2.20 13.00 0.38
N ASP A 88 3.32 12.34 0.09
CA ASP A 88 3.55 10.95 0.50
C ASP A 88 3.52 10.82 2.03
N SER A 89 4.15 11.76 2.74
CA SER A 89 4.14 11.78 4.21
C SER A 89 2.76 12.05 4.82
N ALA A 90 1.95 12.93 4.20
CA ALA A 90 0.59 13.20 4.69
C ALA A 90 -0.34 11.99 4.50
N GLY A 91 -0.27 11.32 3.33
CA GLY A 91 -1.04 10.10 3.08
C GLY A 91 -0.61 8.92 3.93
N ALA A 92 0.67 8.86 4.30
CA ALA A 92 1.20 7.81 5.18
C ALA A 92 0.63 7.87 6.60
N GLN A 93 0.19 9.04 7.08
CA GLN A 93 -0.40 9.14 8.42
C GLN A 93 -1.59 8.21 8.62
N ALA A 94 -2.46 8.09 7.60
CA ALA A 94 -3.59 7.16 7.64
C ALA A 94 -3.12 5.68 7.59
N ILE A 95 -2.03 5.40 6.87
CA ILE A 95 -1.41 4.07 6.85
C ILE A 95 -0.88 3.70 8.24
N LEU A 96 -0.22 4.61 8.96
CA LEU A 96 0.28 4.34 10.31
C LEU A 96 -0.85 3.99 11.29
N ASP A 97 -1.94 4.75 11.29
CA ASP A 97 -3.11 4.48 12.14
C ASP A 97 -3.71 3.09 11.83
N ALA A 98 -3.87 2.79 10.54
CA ALA A 98 -4.43 1.53 10.08
C ALA A 98 -3.50 0.34 10.41
N LEU A 99 -2.18 0.49 10.22
CA LEU A 99 -1.19 -0.54 10.58
C LEU A 99 -1.22 -0.83 12.08
N ARG A 100 -1.22 0.20 12.93
CA ARG A 100 -1.26 0.00 14.39
C ARG A 100 -2.50 -0.77 14.81
N LYS A 101 -3.64 -0.44 14.25
CA LYS A 101 -4.93 -1.09 14.55
C LYS A 101 -4.98 -2.54 14.05
N ARG A 102 -4.44 -2.80 12.86
CA ARG A 102 -4.66 -4.05 12.14
C ARG A 102 -3.51 -5.05 12.28
N TRP A 103 -2.29 -4.53 12.40
CA TRP A 103 -1.06 -5.29 12.49
C TRP A 103 -0.23 -4.84 13.69
N PRO A 104 -0.73 -5.01 14.93
CA PRO A 104 -0.09 -4.47 16.14
C PRO A 104 1.32 -5.02 16.39
N GLY A 105 1.67 -6.16 15.79
CA GLY A 105 3.02 -6.75 15.86
C GLY A 105 4.09 -5.98 15.09
N ILE A 106 3.71 -5.10 14.16
CA ILE A 106 4.66 -4.26 13.43
C ILE A 106 5.24 -3.22 14.38
N LYS A 107 6.58 -3.14 14.39
CA LYS A 107 7.33 -2.14 15.15
C LYS A 107 8.27 -1.34 14.26
N HIS A 108 8.73 -1.90 13.15
CA HIS A 108 9.73 -1.31 12.27
C HIS A 108 9.15 -1.01 10.89
N LEU A 109 9.36 0.23 10.41
CA LEU A 109 8.90 0.70 9.10
C LEU A 109 10.09 1.19 8.30
N PHE A 110 10.17 0.80 7.04
CA PHE A 110 11.14 1.30 6.07
C PHE A 110 10.43 2.24 5.10
N ALA A 111 11.01 3.41 4.85
CA ALA A 111 10.45 4.40 3.93
C ALA A 111 11.59 5.18 3.23
N ASP A 112 11.26 5.91 2.16
CA ASP A 112 12.23 6.78 1.50
C ASP A 112 12.32 8.18 2.12
N GLY A 113 13.20 9.03 1.57
CA GLY A 113 13.42 10.39 2.04
C GLY A 113 12.18 11.31 1.96
N ALA A 114 11.17 10.99 1.16
CA ALA A 114 9.91 11.75 1.11
C ALA A 114 9.11 11.64 2.41
N TYR A 115 9.35 10.58 3.19
CA TYR A 115 8.72 10.32 4.48
C TYR A 115 9.49 10.91 5.66
N ASP A 116 10.69 11.47 5.44
CA ASP A 116 11.48 12.17 6.46
C ASP A 116 10.86 13.54 6.76
N ARG A 117 9.74 13.51 7.46
CA ARG A 117 8.97 14.70 7.86
C ARG A 117 8.63 14.63 9.33
N ARG A 118 8.93 15.70 10.06
CA ARG A 118 8.77 15.78 11.51
C ARG A 118 7.40 15.29 11.99
N GLN A 119 6.31 15.76 11.39
CA GLN A 119 4.95 15.36 11.78
C GLN A 119 4.69 13.86 11.64
N LEU A 120 5.25 13.21 10.60
CA LEU A 120 5.11 11.78 10.41
C LEU A 120 5.95 10.99 11.41
N LEU A 121 7.16 11.45 11.70
CA LEU A 121 8.07 10.81 12.67
C LEU A 121 7.50 10.89 14.09
N GLU A 122 7.01 12.07 14.51
CA GLU A 122 6.34 12.26 15.80
C GLU A 122 5.10 11.36 15.92
N LYS A 123 4.29 11.24 14.88
CA LYS A 123 3.15 10.32 14.86
C LYS A 123 3.58 8.87 14.94
N ALA A 124 4.63 8.49 14.24
CA ALA A 124 5.15 7.13 14.29
C ALA A 124 5.64 6.77 15.70
N GLU A 125 6.36 7.67 16.35
CA GLU A 125 6.81 7.51 17.73
C GLU A 125 5.62 7.38 18.70
N PHE A 126 4.62 8.23 18.58
CA PHE A 126 3.39 8.15 19.37
C PHE A 126 2.68 6.79 19.20
N LEU A 127 2.73 6.23 18.00
CA LEU A 127 2.16 4.91 17.68
C LEU A 127 3.14 3.75 17.95
N ASN A 128 4.29 3.99 18.59
CA ASN A 128 5.34 3.00 18.84
C ASN A 128 5.86 2.30 17.56
N PHE A 129 6.06 3.08 16.49
CA PHE A 129 6.78 2.65 15.31
C PHE A 129 8.16 3.29 15.26
N THR A 130 9.17 2.52 14.87
CA THR A 130 10.47 3.05 14.42
C THR A 130 10.46 3.17 12.90
N ILE A 131 10.66 4.37 12.35
CA ILE A 131 10.81 4.58 10.90
C ILE A 131 12.28 4.68 10.57
N GLU A 132 12.76 3.79 9.70
CA GLU A 132 14.08 3.84 9.10
C GLU A 132 13.98 4.46 7.70
N ILE A 133 14.61 5.63 7.53
CA ILE A 133 14.66 6.31 6.23
C ILE A 133 15.82 5.73 5.41
N VAL A 134 15.46 4.98 4.38
CA VAL A 134 16.43 4.38 3.45
C VAL A 134 16.78 5.39 2.37
N ARG A 135 17.97 6.00 2.48
CA ARG A 135 18.48 6.98 1.50
C ARG A 135 19.38 6.29 0.50
N ARG A 136 19.47 6.84 -0.73
CA ARG A 136 20.49 6.45 -1.69
C ARG A 136 21.83 7.02 -1.22
N VAL A 137 22.87 6.20 -1.25
CA VAL A 137 24.22 6.58 -0.80
C VAL A 137 25.04 7.11 -1.97
N ASP A 138 24.83 6.60 -3.19
CA ASP A 138 25.62 6.94 -4.39
C ASP A 138 24.74 7.31 -5.58
N GLU A 139 25.34 8.00 -6.57
CA GLU A 139 24.74 8.25 -7.88
C GLU A 139 24.70 6.96 -8.71
N GLY A 140 23.52 6.63 -9.26
CA GLY A 140 23.33 5.48 -10.12
C GLY A 140 22.15 4.60 -9.70
N PHE A 141 21.89 3.54 -10.48
CA PHE A 141 20.87 2.55 -10.16
C PHE A 141 21.40 1.59 -9.08
N GLN A 142 20.82 1.66 -7.88
CA GLN A 142 21.10 0.73 -6.80
C GLN A 142 19.80 0.04 -6.37
N ILE A 143 19.86 -1.28 -6.22
CA ILE A 143 18.80 -2.04 -5.54
C ILE A 143 18.96 -1.78 -4.04
N LEU A 144 18.18 -0.83 -3.53
CA LEU A 144 18.18 -0.55 -2.10
C LEU A 144 17.57 -1.73 -1.34
N PRO A 145 18.34 -2.36 -0.44
CA PRO A 145 17.82 -3.44 0.38
C PRO A 145 16.51 -3.01 1.04
N ARG A 146 15.51 -3.89 1.00
CA ARG A 146 14.17 -3.71 1.59
C ARG A 146 13.22 -2.76 0.85
N ARG A 147 13.71 -1.72 0.12
CA ARG A 147 12.81 -0.83 -0.65
C ARG A 147 12.29 -1.43 -1.95
N TRP A 148 13.12 -2.14 -2.70
CA TRP A 148 12.72 -2.72 -3.99
C TRP A 148 11.48 -3.62 -3.90
N VAL A 149 11.17 -4.17 -2.71
CA VAL A 149 10.01 -5.05 -2.54
C VAL A 149 8.68 -4.31 -2.73
N VAL A 150 8.58 -3.04 -2.33
CA VAL A 150 7.37 -2.25 -2.53
C VAL A 150 7.22 -1.84 -3.99
N GLU A 151 8.32 -1.51 -4.66
CA GLU A 151 8.35 -1.21 -6.10
C GLU A 151 7.90 -2.44 -6.90
N ARG A 152 8.35 -3.63 -6.53
CA ARG A 152 7.87 -4.90 -7.09
C ARG A 152 6.37 -5.09 -6.89
N THR A 153 5.84 -4.71 -5.74
CA THR A 153 4.40 -4.82 -5.49
C THR A 153 3.60 -3.89 -6.39
N PHE A 154 4.08 -2.67 -6.64
CA PHE A 154 3.50 -1.81 -7.66
C PHE A 154 3.60 -2.44 -9.06
N GLY A 155 4.70 -3.13 -9.37
CA GLY A 155 4.84 -3.92 -10.59
C GLY A 155 3.79 -5.03 -10.68
N TRP A 156 3.42 -5.68 -9.58
CA TRP A 156 2.33 -6.67 -9.58
C TRP A 156 0.96 -6.05 -9.87
N PHE A 157 0.70 -4.80 -9.44
CA PHE A 157 -0.55 -4.12 -9.78
C PHE A 157 -0.73 -3.97 -11.29
N THR A 158 0.35 -3.72 -12.04
CA THR A 158 0.27 -3.55 -13.50
C THR A 158 -0.13 -4.82 -14.26
N ARG A 159 -0.01 -6.01 -13.64
CA ARG A 159 -0.49 -7.27 -14.21
C ARG A 159 -2.02 -7.35 -14.24
N TYR A 160 -2.69 -6.50 -13.48
CA TYR A 160 -4.15 -6.41 -13.45
C TYR A 160 -4.58 -5.18 -14.25
N ARG A 161 -5.14 -5.41 -15.44
CA ARG A 161 -5.54 -4.34 -16.36
C ARG A 161 -6.31 -3.20 -15.68
N ARG A 162 -7.16 -3.54 -14.70
CA ARG A 162 -7.99 -2.57 -13.98
C ARG A 162 -7.20 -1.71 -12.98
N LEU A 163 -5.97 -2.10 -12.64
CA LEU A 163 -5.09 -1.35 -11.74
C LEU A 163 -4.02 -0.52 -12.45
N VAL A 164 -3.87 -0.66 -13.78
CA VAL A 164 -2.93 0.17 -14.56
C VAL A 164 -3.28 1.66 -14.48
N ARG A 165 -4.56 1.95 -14.36
CA ARG A 165 -5.12 3.27 -14.04
C ARG A 165 -6.16 3.08 -12.94
N ASP A 166 -6.58 4.16 -12.29
CA ASP A 166 -7.73 4.13 -11.40
C ASP A 166 -9.00 4.51 -12.16
N TYR A 167 -9.82 3.51 -12.49
CA TYR A 167 -11.08 3.70 -13.23
C TYR A 167 -12.29 3.87 -12.33
N GLU A 168 -12.11 3.74 -11.01
CA GLU A 168 -13.23 3.72 -10.08
C GLU A 168 -13.69 5.15 -9.72
N ALA A 169 -15.00 5.38 -9.70
CA ALA A 169 -15.55 6.66 -9.28
C ALA A 169 -15.26 6.93 -7.79
N ARG A 170 -15.22 5.89 -6.97
CA ARG A 170 -15.06 5.97 -5.52
C ARG A 170 -13.74 5.33 -5.06
N MET A 171 -13.09 5.96 -4.08
CA MET A 171 -11.82 5.46 -3.51
C MET A 171 -11.97 4.13 -2.79
N ASP A 172 -13.05 3.95 -2.00
CA ASP A 172 -13.33 2.69 -1.31
C ASP A 172 -13.49 1.50 -2.27
N VAL A 173 -14.05 1.74 -3.46
CA VAL A 173 -14.16 0.74 -4.53
C VAL A 173 -12.78 0.46 -5.13
N SER A 174 -11.97 1.48 -5.34
CA SER A 174 -10.61 1.32 -5.85
C SER A 174 -9.73 0.51 -4.88
N GLU A 175 -9.80 0.79 -3.58
CA GLU A 175 -9.12 0.00 -2.55
C GLU A 175 -9.57 -1.47 -2.56
N ALA A 176 -10.88 -1.70 -2.62
CA ALA A 176 -11.43 -3.06 -2.70
C ALA A 176 -10.95 -3.82 -3.93
N MET A 177 -10.79 -3.15 -5.08
CA MET A 177 -10.23 -3.75 -6.30
C MET A 177 -8.76 -4.11 -6.14
N ILE A 178 -7.99 -3.32 -5.41
CA ILE A 178 -6.58 -3.63 -5.10
C ILE A 178 -6.53 -4.86 -4.19
N TYR A 179 -7.32 -4.91 -3.12
CA TYR A 179 -7.38 -6.09 -2.24
C TYR A 179 -7.81 -7.35 -2.99
N ALA A 180 -8.82 -7.27 -3.86
CA ALA A 180 -9.27 -8.40 -4.68
C ALA A 180 -8.16 -8.92 -5.62
N ALA A 181 -7.43 -8.01 -6.27
CA ALA A 181 -6.31 -8.37 -7.14
C ALA A 181 -5.17 -9.03 -6.35
N MET A 182 -4.80 -8.47 -5.19
CA MET A 182 -3.75 -9.03 -4.35
C MET A 182 -4.17 -10.35 -3.71
N SER A 183 -5.44 -10.53 -3.33
CA SER A 183 -5.98 -11.83 -2.91
C SER A 183 -5.81 -12.89 -3.99
N SER A 184 -6.14 -12.57 -5.24
CA SER A 184 -5.94 -13.48 -6.38
C SER A 184 -4.48 -13.89 -6.55
N LEU A 185 -3.54 -12.96 -6.34
CA LEU A 185 -2.11 -13.26 -6.39
C LEU A 185 -1.68 -14.20 -5.25
N LEU A 186 -2.14 -13.94 -4.02
CA LEU A 186 -1.82 -14.76 -2.85
C LEU A 186 -2.42 -16.17 -2.99
N ILE A 187 -3.69 -16.27 -3.40
CA ILE A 187 -4.36 -17.58 -3.60
C ILE A 187 -3.61 -18.42 -4.62
N ARG A 188 -3.16 -17.83 -5.73
CA ARG A 188 -2.34 -18.56 -6.71
C ARG A 188 -1.05 -19.11 -6.11
N ARG A 189 -0.39 -18.37 -5.22
CA ARG A 189 0.81 -18.84 -4.51
C ARG A 189 0.51 -19.95 -3.50
N ILE A 190 -0.68 -19.92 -2.90
CA ILE A 190 -1.11 -20.93 -1.95
C ILE A 190 -1.41 -22.26 -2.68
N VAL A 191 -1.91 -22.21 -3.91
CA VAL A 191 -2.32 -23.41 -4.68
C VAL A 191 -1.14 -24.06 -5.40
N HIS A 192 -0.13 -23.27 -5.78
CA HIS A 192 1.07 -23.75 -6.52
C HIS A 192 2.32 -23.67 -5.66
#